data_895fe89ad89507a9f57197c161936b4b
#
_entry.id   895fe89ad89507a9f57197c161936b4b
#
_cell.length_a   1.000
_cell.length_b   1.000
_cell.length_c   1.000
_cell.angle_alpha   90.00
_cell.angle_beta   90.00
_cell.angle_gamma   90.00
#
_symmetry.space_group_name_H-M   'P 1'
#
loop_
_entity.id
_entity.type
_entity.pdbx_description
1 polymer ?
#
loop_
_entity_poly.entity_id
_entity_poly.type
_entity_poly.pdbx_seq_one_letter_code
_entity_poly.pdbx_strand_id
1 'polypeptide(L)' 'MDKGWTIVVYNDEVNTFDWVIANLMKYCGHTKLQAEQCAWIIHNNGKYAVKSGSYEDMEPICTALCEKGLSAQLEVE' A
#
# COMPACT_ATOMS: atom_id res chain seq x y z
N MET A 1 14.64 -10.56 18.14
CA MET A 1 14.01 -9.33 17.63
C MET A 1 13.24 -9.66 16.37
N ASP A 2 12.00 -9.24 16.30
CA ASP A 2 11.17 -9.56 15.15
C ASP A 2 11.61 -8.77 13.93
N LYS A 3 11.57 -9.43 12.78
CA LYS A 3 11.81 -8.75 11.52
C LYS A 3 10.61 -7.87 11.18
N GLY A 4 10.89 -6.74 10.59
CA GLY A 4 9.84 -5.87 10.08
C GLY A 4 9.19 -6.43 8.83
N TRP A 5 7.95 -6.00 8.58
CA TRP A 5 7.22 -6.34 7.37
C TRP A 5 6.79 -5.06 6.70
N THR A 6 6.65 -5.12 5.40
CA THR A 6 6.23 -3.95 4.64
C THR A 6 5.15 -4.33 3.63
N ILE A 7 4.21 -3.41 3.44
CA ILE A 7 3.19 -3.56 2.42
C ILE A 7 3.69 -2.87 1.15
N VAL A 8 3.84 -3.65 0.10
CA VAL A 8 4.26 -3.13 -1.21
C VAL A 8 3.07 -3.15 -2.14
N VAL A 9 2.75 -2.01 -2.71
CA VAL A 9 1.69 -1.89 -3.71
C VAL A 9 2.33 -1.79 -5.09
N TYR A 10 1.86 -2.65 -5.99
CA TYR A 10 2.37 -2.72 -7.36
C TYR A 10 1.42 -2.00 -8.29
N ASN A 11 1.98 -1.35 -9.31
CA ASN A 11 1.18 -0.69 -10.32
C ASN A 11 0.42 -1.72 -11.16
N ASP A 12 -0.80 -1.38 -11.55
CA ASP A 12 -1.59 -2.17 -12.47
C ASP A 12 -2.43 -1.24 -13.35
N GLU A 13 -3.09 -1.81 -14.35
CA GLU A 13 -3.87 -1.04 -15.30
C GLU A 13 -5.34 -0.89 -14.89
N VAL A 14 -5.73 -1.51 -13.80
CA VAL A 14 -7.13 -1.57 -13.36
C VAL A 14 -7.48 -0.43 -12.40
N ASN A 15 -6.56 -0.14 -11.47
CA ASN A 15 -6.83 0.82 -10.40
C ASN A 15 -6.49 2.25 -10.85
N THR A 16 -7.45 3.16 -10.64
CA THR A 16 -7.22 4.59 -10.90
C THR A 16 -6.39 5.19 -9.78
N PHE A 17 -5.79 6.34 -10.05
CA PHE A 17 -5.08 7.13 -9.02
C PHE A 17 -6.00 7.43 -7.84
N ASP A 18 -7.21 7.91 -8.12
CA ASP A 18 -8.14 8.30 -7.06
C ASP A 18 -8.49 7.11 -6.17
N TRP A 19 -8.67 5.93 -6.76
CA TRP A 19 -9.00 4.72 -6.00
C TRP A 19 -7.83 4.30 -5.10
N VAL A 20 -6.62 4.33 -5.63
CA VAL A 20 -5.42 4.00 -4.84
C VAL A 20 -5.27 5.00 -3.70
N ILE A 21 -5.39 6.29 -3.98
CA ILE A 21 -5.26 7.34 -2.97
C ILE A 21 -6.30 7.15 -1.86
N ALA A 22 -7.56 6.92 -2.23
CA ALA A 22 -8.63 6.74 -1.25
C ALA A 22 -8.36 5.56 -0.32
N ASN A 23 -7.87 4.44 -0.86
CA ASN A 23 -7.61 3.25 -0.07
C ASN A 23 -6.37 3.39 0.81
N LEU A 24 -5.33 4.07 0.33
CA LEU A 24 -4.16 4.35 1.16
C LEU A 24 -4.51 5.26 2.33
N MET A 25 -5.37 6.24 2.12
CA MET A 25 -5.84 7.10 3.21
C MET A 25 -6.66 6.30 4.22
N LYS A 26 -7.56 5.45 3.75
CA LYS A 26 -8.48 4.73 4.60
C LYS A 26 -7.80 3.64 5.43
N TYR A 27 -6.94 2.85 4.81
CA TYR A 27 -6.39 1.65 5.44
C TYR A 27 -4.98 1.84 5.97
N CYS A 28 -4.17 2.69 5.35
CA CYS A 28 -2.80 2.93 5.80
C CYS A 28 -2.67 4.18 6.67
N GLY A 29 -3.73 4.98 6.79
CA GLY A 29 -3.70 6.18 7.60
C GLY A 29 -2.89 7.32 7.00
N HIS A 30 -2.63 7.29 5.70
CA HIS A 30 -1.88 8.35 5.04
C HIS A 30 -2.72 9.63 4.93
N THR A 31 -2.06 10.78 5.03
CA THR A 31 -2.70 12.03 4.64
C THR A 31 -2.92 12.00 3.13
N LYS A 32 -3.79 12.91 2.64
CA LYS A 32 -4.03 12.98 1.19
C LYS A 32 -2.73 13.21 0.42
N LEU A 33 -1.88 14.11 0.89
CA LEU A 33 -0.61 14.37 0.24
C LEU A 33 0.30 13.15 0.21
N GLN A 34 0.40 12.43 1.34
CA GLN A 34 1.21 11.21 1.40
C GLN A 34 0.67 10.15 0.45
N ALA A 35 -0.65 9.96 0.41
CA ALA A 35 -1.29 8.99 -0.47
C ALA A 35 -1.09 9.36 -1.95
N GLU A 36 -1.17 10.64 -2.27
CA GLU A 36 -0.91 11.11 -3.63
C GLU A 36 0.54 10.84 -4.05
N GLN A 37 1.49 11.09 -3.15
CA GLN A 37 2.90 10.81 -3.42
C GLN A 37 3.15 9.32 -3.63
N CYS A 38 2.54 8.47 -2.80
CA CYS A 38 2.64 7.02 -2.95
C CYS A 38 2.08 6.57 -4.29
N ALA A 39 0.90 7.06 -4.65
CA ALA A 39 0.25 6.67 -5.91
C ALA A 39 1.10 7.08 -7.12
N TRP A 40 1.72 8.26 -7.05
CA TRP A 40 2.59 8.75 -8.11
C TRP A 40 3.84 7.87 -8.26
N ILE A 41 4.45 7.49 -7.13
CA ILE A 41 5.64 6.64 -7.14
C ILE A 41 5.29 5.25 -7.68
N ILE A 42 4.16 4.69 -7.23
CA ILE A 42 3.70 3.38 -7.73
C ILE A 42 3.53 3.41 -9.25
N HIS A 43 2.88 4.46 -9.75
CA HIS A 43 2.62 4.59 -11.18
C HIS A 43 3.91 4.70 -11.98
N ASN A 44 4.88 5.47 -11.51
CA ASN A 44 6.10 5.77 -12.27
C ASN A 44 7.20 4.74 -12.06
N ASN A 45 7.30 4.14 -10.87
CA ASN A 45 8.36 3.17 -10.57
C ASN A 45 7.90 1.71 -10.63
N GLY A 46 6.60 1.50 -10.76
CA GLY A 46 6.04 0.16 -10.82
C GLY A 46 5.63 -0.42 -9.48
N LYS A 47 6.21 0.05 -8.38
CA LYS A 47 5.85 -0.39 -7.04
C LYS A 47 6.39 0.58 -5.99
N TYR A 48 5.81 0.51 -4.80
CA TYR A 48 6.31 1.30 -3.67
C TYR A 48 5.86 0.68 -2.35
N ALA A 49 6.76 0.70 -1.35
CA ALA A 49 6.45 0.27 0.02
C ALA A 49 5.67 1.39 0.70
N VAL A 50 4.39 1.16 0.96
CA VAL A 50 3.49 2.22 1.44
C VAL A 50 3.40 2.28 2.96
N LYS A 51 3.69 1.16 3.65
CA LYS A 51 3.62 1.12 5.11
C LYS A 51 4.45 -0.05 5.62
N SER A 52 5.06 0.14 6.79
CA SER A 52 5.89 -0.89 7.43
C SER A 52 5.51 -1.04 8.88
N GLY A 53 5.75 -2.22 9.44
CA GLY A 53 5.46 -2.51 10.84
C GLY A 53 5.53 -4.00 11.12
N SER A 54 4.89 -4.42 12.21
CA SER A 54 4.83 -5.82 12.57
C SER A 54 3.93 -6.60 11.62
N TYR A 55 4.14 -7.92 11.55
CA TYR A 55 3.26 -8.78 10.77
C TYR A 55 1.80 -8.63 11.22
N GLU A 56 1.59 -8.64 12.54
CA GLU A 56 0.24 -8.57 13.09
C GLU A 56 -0.51 -7.31 12.68
N ASP A 57 0.22 -6.19 12.57
CA ASP A 57 -0.39 -4.92 12.18
C ASP A 57 -0.54 -4.80 10.67
N MET A 58 0.43 -5.30 9.92
CA MET A 58 0.46 -5.11 8.46
C MET A 58 -0.43 -6.10 7.71
N GLU A 59 -0.58 -7.31 8.22
CA GLU A 59 -1.35 -8.36 7.54
C GLU A 59 -2.81 -7.95 7.29
N PRO A 60 -3.56 -7.49 8.30
CA PRO A 60 -4.95 -7.10 8.05
C PRO A 60 -5.08 -5.89 7.11
N ILE A 61 -4.13 -4.97 7.15
CA ILE A 61 -4.14 -3.82 6.25
C ILE A 61 -3.89 -4.28 4.82
N CYS A 62 -2.90 -5.13 4.62
CA CYS A 62 -2.60 -5.68 3.29
C CYS A 62 -3.79 -6.46 2.73
N THR A 63 -4.43 -7.28 3.56
CA THR A 63 -5.62 -8.03 3.18
C THR A 63 -6.75 -7.08 2.75
N ALA A 64 -6.98 -6.01 3.51
CA ALA A 64 -8.01 -5.03 3.17
C ALA A 64 -7.73 -4.36 1.82
N LEU A 65 -6.47 -3.99 1.56
CA LEU A 65 -6.10 -3.41 0.27
C LEU A 65 -6.34 -4.38 -0.87
N CYS A 66 -5.98 -5.65 -0.68
CA CYS A 66 -6.21 -6.68 -1.69
C CYS A 66 -7.70 -6.89 -1.95
N GLU A 67 -8.53 -6.85 -0.91
CA GLU A 67 -9.98 -6.98 -1.05
C GLU A 67 -10.58 -5.82 -1.85
N LYS A 68 -9.92 -4.67 -1.84
CA LYS A 68 -10.34 -3.52 -2.64
C LYS A 68 -9.78 -3.54 -4.07
N GLY A 69 -9.10 -4.61 -4.42
CA GLY A 69 -8.59 -4.80 -5.76
C GLY A 69 -7.19 -4.23 -6.02
N LEU A 70 -6.52 -3.72 -4.99
CA LEU A 70 -5.16 -3.24 -5.16
C LEU A 70 -4.19 -4.43 -5.25
N SER A 71 -3.13 -4.26 -6.02
CA SER A 71 -2.08 -5.28 -6.15
C SER A 71 -1.08 -5.10 -5.01
N ALA A 72 -1.47 -5.51 -3.81
CA ALA A 72 -0.66 -5.34 -2.61
C ALA A 72 -0.08 -6.68 -2.15
N GLN A 73 1.15 -6.64 -1.67
CA GLN A 73 1.82 -7.82 -1.12
C GLN A 73 2.50 -7.47 0.19
N LEU A 74 2.53 -8.44 1.10
CA LEU A 74 3.22 -8.30 2.37
C LEU A 74 4.60 -8.94 2.22
N GLU A 75 5.64 -8.14 2.41
CA GLU A 75 7.02 -8.59 2.21
C GLU A 75 7.84 -8.36 3.46
N VAL A 76 8.81 -9.25 3.70
CA VAL A 76 9.77 -9.09 4.80
C VAL A 76 10.78 -8.01 4.43
N GLU A 77 11.05 -7.13 5.37
CA GLU A 77 12.08 -6.11 5.17
C GLU A 77 13.50 -6.70 5.20
#